data_3bbc081fe1f66d79626aa13033e9fbe5
#
_entry.id   3bbc081fe1f66d79626aa13033e9fbe5
#
_cell.length_a   1.000
_cell.length_b   1.000
_cell.length_c   1.000
_cell.angle_alpha   90.00
_cell.angle_beta   90.00
_cell.angle_gamma   90.00
#
_symmetry.space_group_name_H-M   'P 1'
#
loop_
_entity.id
_entity.type
_entity.pdbx_description
1 polymer ?
#
loop_
_entity_poly.entity_id
_entity_poly.type
_entity_poly.pdbx_seq_one_letter_code
_entity_poly.pdbx_strand_id
1 'polypeptide(L)'
;VAAIYSGTTPSINGIIANQWLDISTLRSMSCVDDPAFMGNYTDENSSPALLLTSTIADELKIATRNKGLVYAIAPFRDAAIFAAGHTGNGAFWLNENTGKWCSTTYYTEFPWWVSQYNDRQAIDFRIGEITWTPVHPMEKYVYLPEWRDMPFKYKFDNERQNKFRRFIASPFVNDEVNLLTEELLDKSTIGKDEVPDMLSLMYYAGNYAHKTSQECAMELQDTYVRLDQSIAHLLEVLDKKIGLQNILFCITSTGYVDTEAADHGLYRIPGGEFHLNRCAALLNMFLMATYGEGQFVEAYQDQQIYLNHKLIEKKQLDLAEIQDKAA
;
A
#
# COMPACT_ATOMS: atom_id res chain seq x y z
N VAL A 1 -6.14 -0.54 3.72
CA VAL A 1 -6.22 -1.94 3.25
C VAL A 1 -6.71 -2.86 4.36
N ALA A 2 -6.07 -2.88 5.55
CA ALA A 2 -6.48 -3.74 6.67
C ALA A 2 -7.99 -3.66 6.98
N ALA A 3 -8.55 -2.44 7.06
CA ALA A 3 -9.98 -2.25 7.33
C ALA A 3 -10.90 -2.82 6.24
N ILE A 4 -10.48 -2.80 4.97
CA ILE A 4 -11.26 -3.37 3.86
C ILE A 4 -11.37 -4.89 4.01
N TYR A 5 -10.26 -5.57 4.26
CA TYR A 5 -10.24 -7.02 4.34
C TYR A 5 -10.74 -7.57 5.68
N SER A 6 -10.59 -6.82 6.80
CA SER A 6 -11.11 -7.23 8.11
C SER A 6 -12.55 -6.79 8.37
N GLY A 7 -13.07 -5.83 7.60
CA GLY A 7 -14.40 -5.24 7.84
C GLY A 7 -14.51 -4.46 9.16
N THR A 8 -13.37 -4.09 9.78
CA THR A 8 -13.33 -3.46 11.10
C THR A 8 -12.47 -2.19 11.11
N THR A 9 -12.66 -1.37 12.14
CA THR A 9 -11.88 -0.14 12.34
C THR A 9 -10.51 -0.43 12.95
N PRO A 10 -9.53 0.49 12.84
CA PRO A 10 -8.21 0.37 13.46
C PRO A 10 -8.23 0.08 14.96
N SER A 11 -9.21 0.60 15.69
CA SER A 11 -9.38 0.32 17.13
C SER A 11 -9.69 -1.14 17.45
N ILE A 12 -10.17 -1.90 16.48
CA ILE A 12 -10.51 -3.33 16.62
C ILE A 12 -9.44 -4.19 15.97
N ASN A 13 -9.02 -3.85 14.73
CA ASN A 13 -8.06 -4.65 14.00
C ASN A 13 -6.59 -4.38 14.37
N GLY A 14 -6.29 -3.31 15.12
CA GLY A 14 -4.96 -2.99 15.61
C GLY A 14 -4.07 -2.23 14.61
N ILE A 15 -4.47 -2.07 13.36
CA ILE A 15 -3.66 -1.42 12.32
C ILE A 15 -4.06 0.05 12.19
N ILE A 16 -3.32 0.92 12.87
CA ILE A 16 -3.60 2.36 12.95
C ILE A 16 -2.98 3.18 11.83
N ALA A 17 -1.88 2.70 11.24
CA ALA A 17 -1.15 3.35 10.16
C ALA A 17 -0.33 2.30 9.39
N ASN A 18 0.30 2.68 8.26
CA ASN A 18 1.24 1.81 7.55
C ASN A 18 2.56 1.67 8.30
N GLN A 19 2.94 2.70 9.05
CA GLN A 19 4.15 2.72 9.88
C GLN A 19 3.87 3.48 11.18
N TRP A 20 4.57 3.09 12.24
CA TRP A 20 4.58 3.81 13.53
C TRP A 20 5.90 3.58 14.25
N LEU A 21 6.13 4.33 15.33
CA LEU A 21 7.30 4.09 16.20
C LEU A 21 6.96 3.03 17.25
N ASP A 22 7.81 2.04 17.38
CA ASP A 22 7.82 1.18 18.56
C ASP A 22 8.14 2.02 19.80
N ILE A 23 7.23 2.04 20.77
CA ILE A 23 7.34 2.92 21.96
C ILE A 23 8.58 2.58 22.79
N SER A 24 9.04 1.33 22.76
CA SER A 24 10.16 0.88 23.59
C SER A 24 11.52 1.25 22.98
N THR A 25 11.62 1.19 21.66
CA THR A 25 12.88 1.40 20.91
C THR A 25 12.94 2.73 20.17
N LEU A 26 11.82 3.41 19.98
CA LEU A 26 11.64 4.59 19.12
C LEU A 26 12.12 4.37 17.67
N ARG A 27 12.08 3.14 17.23
CA ARG A 27 12.38 2.80 15.84
C ARG A 27 11.09 2.70 15.03
N SER A 28 11.13 3.22 13.82
CA SER A 28 10.04 3.04 12.87
C SER A 28 9.88 1.57 12.52
N MET A 29 8.65 1.07 12.58
CA MET A 29 8.28 -0.27 12.17
C MET A 29 7.06 -0.20 11.24
N SER A 30 7.00 -1.13 10.30
CA SER A 30 5.83 -1.29 9.45
C SER A 30 4.74 -2.09 10.15
N CYS A 31 3.49 -1.85 9.76
CA CYS A 31 2.33 -2.60 10.25
C CYS A 31 2.35 -4.10 9.95
N VAL A 32 3.32 -4.59 9.20
CA VAL A 32 3.50 -6.01 8.86
C VAL A 32 4.90 -6.53 9.20
N ASP A 33 5.72 -5.74 9.92
CA ASP A 33 7.05 -6.20 10.35
C ASP A 33 6.92 -7.31 11.38
N ASP A 34 7.60 -8.43 11.12
CA ASP A 34 7.66 -9.57 12.03
C ASP A 34 9.01 -10.29 11.88
N PRO A 35 9.92 -10.16 12.84
CA PRO A 35 11.25 -10.77 12.77
C PRO A 35 11.24 -12.30 12.80
N ALA A 36 10.11 -12.95 13.10
CA ALA A 36 10.01 -14.40 13.15
C ALA A 36 9.97 -15.05 11.75
N PHE A 37 9.61 -14.28 10.71
CA PHE A 37 9.43 -14.81 9.36
C PHE A 37 10.31 -14.07 8.36
N MET A 38 11.20 -14.79 7.70
CA MET A 38 12.12 -14.22 6.71
C MET A 38 11.41 -13.87 5.41
N GLY A 39 11.92 -12.82 4.75
CA GLY A 39 11.50 -12.46 3.40
C GLY A 39 12.08 -13.40 2.34
N ASN A 40 11.31 -13.62 1.28
CA ASN A 40 11.76 -14.26 0.05
C ASN A 40 12.02 -13.18 -1.00
N TYR A 41 13.23 -13.07 -1.54
CA TYR A 41 13.69 -12.02 -2.45
C TYR A 41 13.67 -10.60 -1.86
N THR A 42 13.60 -10.49 -0.54
CA THR A 42 13.66 -9.24 0.23
C THR A 42 14.32 -9.47 1.58
N ASP A 43 14.93 -8.43 2.14
CA ASP A 43 15.49 -8.44 3.50
C ASP A 43 14.42 -8.08 4.56
N GLU A 44 13.20 -7.76 4.12
CA GLU A 44 12.10 -7.39 5.01
C GLU A 44 11.40 -8.64 5.55
N ASN A 45 11.41 -8.80 6.86
CA ASN A 45 10.72 -9.86 7.58
C ASN A 45 9.27 -9.45 7.84
N SER A 46 8.31 -10.32 7.54
CA SER A 46 6.91 -9.88 7.51
C SER A 46 5.92 -10.99 7.81
N SER A 47 4.84 -10.61 8.49
CA SER A 47 3.64 -11.44 8.67
C SER A 47 2.39 -10.57 8.93
N PRO A 48 1.17 -11.13 8.92
CA PRO A 48 -0.03 -10.43 9.36
C PRO A 48 -0.22 -10.40 10.89
N ALA A 49 0.76 -10.78 11.69
CA ALA A 49 0.60 -11.00 13.13
C ALA A 49 0.09 -9.78 13.93
N LEU A 50 0.34 -8.57 13.44
CA LEU A 50 -0.17 -7.34 14.08
C LEU A 50 -1.64 -7.06 13.76
N LEU A 51 -2.24 -7.76 12.79
CA LEU A 51 -3.66 -7.68 12.49
C LEU A 51 -4.41 -8.59 13.50
N LEU A 52 -5.18 -7.97 14.40
CA LEU A 52 -5.81 -8.65 15.54
C LEU A 52 -7.14 -9.34 15.20
N THR A 53 -7.61 -9.23 13.98
CA THR A 53 -8.89 -9.78 13.52
C THR A 53 -8.71 -10.65 12.30
N SER A 54 -9.63 -11.60 12.09
CA SER A 54 -9.71 -12.35 10.84
C SER A 54 -10.00 -11.43 9.64
N THR A 55 -9.64 -11.90 8.47
CA THR A 55 -9.97 -11.25 7.20
C THR A 55 -11.02 -12.07 6.45
N ILE A 56 -11.61 -11.49 5.40
CA ILE A 56 -12.50 -12.23 4.49
C ILE A 56 -11.80 -13.45 3.89
N ALA A 57 -10.49 -13.39 3.70
CA ALA A 57 -9.66 -14.49 3.23
C ALA A 57 -9.64 -15.64 4.27
N ASP A 58 -9.47 -15.30 5.54
CA ASP A 58 -9.49 -16.28 6.65
C ASP A 58 -10.87 -16.92 6.79
N GLU A 59 -11.94 -16.13 6.68
CA GLU A 59 -13.31 -16.64 6.74
C GLU A 59 -13.61 -17.59 5.56
N LEU A 60 -13.13 -17.29 4.36
CA LEU A 60 -13.25 -18.20 3.22
C LEU A 60 -12.53 -19.53 3.49
N LYS A 61 -11.32 -19.48 4.06
CA LYS A 61 -10.56 -20.69 4.43
C LYS A 61 -11.33 -21.53 5.43
N ILE A 62 -11.96 -20.92 6.43
CA ILE A 62 -12.82 -21.60 7.42
C ILE A 62 -14.03 -22.22 6.72
N ALA A 63 -14.76 -21.43 5.91
CA ALA A 63 -15.97 -21.88 5.23
C ALA A 63 -15.71 -23.06 4.27
N THR A 64 -14.55 -23.06 3.61
CA THR A 64 -14.14 -24.11 2.68
C THR A 64 -13.37 -25.27 3.36
N ARG A 65 -13.21 -25.23 4.69
CA ARG A 65 -12.41 -26.21 5.46
C ARG A 65 -10.97 -26.33 4.92
N ASN A 66 -10.35 -25.17 4.65
CA ASN A 66 -9.02 -24.99 4.07
C ASN A 66 -8.84 -25.57 2.65
N LYS A 67 -9.90 -25.88 1.93
CA LYS A 67 -9.79 -26.36 0.54
C LYS A 67 -9.66 -25.22 -0.45
N GLY A 68 -10.35 -24.08 -0.23
CA GLY A 68 -10.27 -22.91 -1.10
C GLY A 68 -8.87 -22.32 -1.11
N LEU A 69 -8.41 -21.90 -2.26
CA LEU A 69 -7.13 -21.22 -2.45
C LEU A 69 -7.29 -19.73 -2.28
N VAL A 70 -6.35 -19.11 -1.58
CA VAL A 70 -6.32 -17.67 -1.35
C VAL A 70 -4.95 -17.13 -1.71
N TYR A 71 -4.91 -16.26 -2.73
CA TYR A 71 -3.69 -15.57 -3.15
C TYR A 71 -3.92 -14.05 -3.21
N ALA A 72 -2.87 -13.30 -2.91
CA ALA A 72 -2.86 -11.85 -3.03
C ALA A 72 -1.64 -11.39 -3.83
N ILE A 73 -1.85 -10.50 -4.79
CA ILE A 73 -0.80 -9.87 -5.60
C ILE A 73 -1.00 -8.35 -5.53
N ALA A 74 0.00 -7.63 -5.05
CA ALA A 74 -0.07 -6.19 -4.87
C ALA A 74 1.28 -5.54 -5.16
N PRO A 75 1.34 -4.26 -5.57
CA PRO A 75 2.59 -3.54 -5.65
C PRO A 75 3.28 -3.38 -4.28
N PHE A 76 2.50 -3.32 -3.20
CA PHE A 76 2.97 -2.99 -1.85
C PHE A 76 2.83 -4.16 -0.88
N ARG A 77 3.80 -4.29 0.01
CA ARG A 77 3.96 -5.39 0.98
C ARG A 77 2.75 -5.56 1.90
N ASP A 78 2.38 -4.49 2.60
CA ASP A 78 1.28 -4.47 3.55
C ASP A 78 -0.06 -4.82 2.88
N ALA A 79 -0.27 -4.32 1.68
CA ALA A 79 -1.47 -4.60 0.90
C ALA A 79 -1.60 -6.08 0.53
N ALA A 80 -0.52 -6.72 0.08
CA ALA A 80 -0.51 -8.14 -0.24
C ALA A 80 -0.77 -9.00 1.00
N ILE A 81 -0.10 -8.68 2.12
CA ILE A 81 -0.20 -9.44 3.37
C ILE A 81 -1.61 -9.36 3.97
N PHE A 82 -2.20 -8.16 4.06
CA PHE A 82 -3.56 -8.02 4.60
C PHE A 82 -4.63 -8.63 3.69
N ALA A 83 -4.41 -8.64 2.38
CA ALA A 83 -5.32 -9.26 1.43
C ALA A 83 -5.29 -10.80 1.49
N ALA A 84 -4.12 -11.39 1.75
CA ALA A 84 -3.97 -12.83 1.97
C ALA A 84 -4.45 -13.27 3.36
N GLY A 85 -4.44 -12.35 4.35
CA GLY A 85 -4.83 -12.65 5.74
C GLY A 85 -3.86 -13.60 6.43
N HIS A 86 -4.33 -14.24 7.52
CA HIS A 86 -3.53 -15.14 8.34
C HIS A 86 -3.39 -16.55 7.73
N THR A 87 -4.33 -16.96 6.89
CA THR A 87 -4.43 -18.34 6.40
C THR A 87 -4.30 -18.46 4.88
N GLY A 88 -3.90 -17.38 4.20
CA GLY A 88 -3.71 -17.38 2.75
C GLY A 88 -2.66 -18.37 2.26
N ASN A 89 -2.74 -18.76 0.99
CA ASN A 89 -1.77 -19.63 0.33
C ASN A 89 -0.53 -18.88 -0.15
N GLY A 90 -0.63 -17.56 -0.36
CA GLY A 90 0.50 -16.73 -0.73
C GLY A 90 0.13 -15.25 -0.87
N ALA A 91 1.08 -14.39 -0.51
CA ALA A 91 1.04 -12.96 -0.71
C ALA A 91 2.30 -12.53 -1.46
N PHE A 92 2.13 -11.81 -2.56
CA PHE A 92 3.25 -11.40 -3.42
C PHE A 92 3.23 -9.88 -3.61
N TRP A 93 4.41 -9.26 -3.46
CA TRP A 93 4.60 -7.83 -3.67
C TRP A 93 5.92 -7.54 -4.38
N LEU A 94 6.08 -6.33 -4.91
CA LEU A 94 7.31 -5.93 -5.61
C LEU A 94 8.33 -5.34 -4.66
N ASN A 95 9.58 -5.78 -4.80
CA ASN A 95 10.71 -5.20 -4.10
C ASN A 95 11.09 -3.86 -4.74
N GLU A 96 11.05 -2.79 -3.97
CA GLU A 96 11.35 -1.43 -4.40
C GLU A 96 12.81 -1.22 -4.83
N ASN A 97 13.71 -2.13 -4.45
CA ASN A 97 15.15 -2.03 -4.75
C ASN A 97 15.55 -2.92 -5.94
N THR A 98 14.87 -4.06 -6.13
CA THR A 98 15.28 -5.06 -7.12
C THR A 98 14.26 -5.26 -8.26
N GLY A 99 13.01 -4.81 -8.07
CA GLY A 99 11.92 -5.05 -9.02
C GLY A 99 11.48 -6.51 -9.12
N LYS A 100 11.90 -7.36 -8.18
CA LYS A 100 11.50 -8.76 -8.12
C LYS A 100 10.25 -8.92 -7.25
N TRP A 101 9.45 -9.92 -7.58
CA TRP A 101 8.35 -10.33 -6.74
C TRP A 101 8.85 -11.00 -5.46
N CYS A 102 8.33 -10.57 -4.33
CA CYS A 102 8.68 -10.98 -2.99
C CYS A 102 7.54 -11.71 -2.31
N SER A 103 7.86 -12.42 -1.24
CA SER A 103 6.91 -13.01 -0.30
C SER A 103 7.58 -13.15 1.07
N THR A 104 6.95 -13.86 1.99
CA THR A 104 7.47 -14.17 3.32
C THR A 104 7.32 -15.66 3.61
N THR A 105 8.22 -16.19 4.45
CA THR A 105 8.14 -17.58 4.93
C THR A 105 6.95 -17.84 5.87
N TYR A 106 6.16 -16.80 6.19
CA TYR A 106 4.91 -16.96 6.94
C TYR A 106 3.90 -17.81 6.18
N TYR A 107 3.75 -17.57 4.87
CA TYR A 107 2.93 -18.41 3.99
C TYR A 107 3.69 -19.67 3.61
N THR A 108 3.10 -20.55 2.84
CA THR A 108 3.75 -21.78 2.38
C THR A 108 5.07 -21.51 1.63
N GLU A 109 5.77 -22.57 1.19
CA GLU A 109 7.00 -22.44 0.41
C GLU A 109 6.83 -21.47 -0.76
N PHE A 110 7.87 -20.67 -1.00
CA PHE A 110 7.87 -19.72 -2.12
C PHE A 110 7.70 -20.49 -3.45
N PRO A 111 6.66 -20.19 -4.25
CA PRO A 111 6.34 -21.01 -5.40
C PRO A 111 7.44 -20.96 -6.45
N TRP A 112 7.79 -22.12 -7.00
CA TRP A 112 8.83 -22.25 -8.02
C TRP A 112 8.55 -21.39 -9.26
N TRP A 113 7.29 -21.19 -9.61
CA TRP A 113 6.89 -20.38 -10.76
C TRP A 113 7.14 -18.88 -10.53
N VAL A 114 7.05 -18.38 -9.31
CA VAL A 114 7.45 -16.99 -8.97
C VAL A 114 8.96 -16.84 -9.07
N SER A 115 9.74 -17.84 -8.59
CA SER A 115 11.20 -17.85 -8.79
C SER A 115 11.56 -17.83 -10.27
N GLN A 116 10.88 -18.65 -11.07
CA GLN A 116 11.09 -18.68 -12.53
C GLN A 116 10.75 -17.34 -13.19
N TYR A 117 9.65 -16.68 -12.76
CA TYR A 117 9.29 -15.35 -13.22
C TYR A 117 10.38 -14.34 -12.90
N ASN A 118 10.84 -14.33 -11.65
CA ASN A 118 11.91 -13.45 -11.20
C ASN A 118 13.22 -13.63 -11.98
N ASP A 119 13.53 -14.84 -12.41
CA ASP A 119 14.76 -15.17 -13.14
C ASP A 119 14.68 -14.84 -14.64
N ARG A 120 13.49 -14.80 -15.22
CA ARG A 120 13.32 -14.69 -16.68
C ARG A 120 12.54 -13.48 -17.13
N GLN A 121 11.62 -12.98 -16.32
CA GLN A 121 10.63 -11.97 -16.70
C GLN A 121 10.58 -10.78 -15.76
N ALA A 122 11.43 -10.71 -14.72
CA ALA A 122 11.44 -9.59 -13.79
C ALA A 122 11.51 -8.26 -14.53
N ILE A 123 10.88 -7.24 -13.95
CA ILE A 123 10.82 -5.90 -14.54
C ILE A 123 12.21 -5.30 -14.82
N ASP A 124 13.25 -5.72 -14.07
CA ASP A 124 14.62 -5.25 -14.28
C ASP A 124 15.14 -5.49 -15.72
N PHE A 125 14.68 -6.56 -16.38
CA PHE A 125 15.04 -6.86 -17.76
C PHE A 125 14.36 -5.94 -18.79
N ARG A 126 13.25 -5.28 -18.43
CA ARG A 126 12.37 -4.55 -19.35
C ARG A 126 12.23 -3.06 -19.03
N ILE A 127 12.57 -2.65 -17.80
CA ILE A 127 12.31 -1.28 -17.31
C ILE A 127 12.97 -0.20 -18.15
N GLY A 128 14.13 -0.49 -18.77
CA GLY A 128 14.86 0.42 -19.65
C GLY A 128 14.13 0.72 -20.97
N GLU A 129 13.27 -0.16 -21.42
CA GLU A 129 12.49 -0.01 -22.66
C GLU A 129 11.18 0.76 -22.43
N ILE A 130 10.72 0.86 -21.18
CA ILE A 130 9.46 1.51 -20.83
C ILE A 130 9.63 3.02 -20.90
N THR A 131 8.80 3.64 -21.75
CA THR A 131 8.66 5.08 -21.82
C THR A 131 7.21 5.44 -21.56
N TRP A 132 6.95 6.24 -20.53
CA TRP A 132 5.62 6.74 -20.24
C TRP A 132 5.37 8.08 -20.92
N THR A 133 4.45 8.06 -21.85
CA THR A 133 3.87 9.25 -22.50
C THR A 133 2.36 9.18 -22.40
N PRO A 134 1.62 10.29 -22.48
CA PRO A 134 0.16 10.26 -22.45
C PRO A 134 -0.42 9.34 -23.53
N VAL A 135 -1.46 8.58 -23.19
CA VAL A 135 -2.19 7.72 -24.14
C VAL A 135 -2.96 8.56 -25.16
N HIS A 136 -3.51 9.68 -24.70
CA HIS A 136 -4.30 10.57 -25.53
C HIS A 136 -3.55 11.86 -25.88
N PRO A 137 -3.96 12.59 -26.93
CA PRO A 137 -3.50 13.95 -27.17
C PRO A 137 -3.83 14.86 -25.96
N MET A 138 -2.98 15.87 -25.74
CA MET A 138 -3.05 16.74 -24.56
C MET A 138 -4.42 17.40 -24.37
N GLU A 139 -5.11 17.71 -25.46
CA GLU A 139 -6.44 18.35 -25.47
C GLU A 139 -7.57 17.50 -24.88
N LYS A 140 -7.31 16.20 -24.65
CA LYS A 140 -8.25 15.27 -24.00
C LYS A 140 -8.15 15.29 -22.48
N TYR A 141 -7.06 15.81 -21.94
CA TYR A 141 -6.89 15.93 -20.48
C TYR A 141 -7.48 17.26 -20.01
N VAL A 142 -8.16 17.24 -18.89
CA VAL A 142 -8.88 18.39 -18.33
C VAL A 142 -8.25 18.86 -17.01
N TYR A 143 -8.60 20.07 -16.59
CA TYR A 143 -8.11 20.65 -15.32
C TYR A 143 -6.57 20.67 -15.19
N LEU A 144 -5.87 20.86 -16.31
CA LEU A 144 -4.44 21.02 -16.30
C LEU A 144 -4.07 22.41 -15.76
N PRO A 145 -2.99 22.53 -14.97
CA PRO A 145 -2.50 23.83 -14.54
C PRO A 145 -1.99 24.65 -15.74
N GLU A 146 -2.11 25.99 -15.65
CA GLU A 146 -1.74 26.93 -16.75
C GLU A 146 -0.30 26.78 -17.24
N TRP A 147 0.62 26.35 -16.37
CA TRP A 147 2.02 26.13 -16.72
C TRP A 147 2.28 24.83 -17.51
N ARG A 148 1.25 23.96 -17.62
CA ARG A 148 1.37 22.68 -18.34
C ARG A 148 1.09 22.86 -19.82
N ASP A 149 2.08 23.26 -20.59
CA ASP A 149 2.00 23.54 -22.03
C ASP A 149 2.49 22.38 -22.91
N MET A 150 3.11 21.35 -22.31
CA MET A 150 3.63 20.19 -23.03
C MET A 150 3.26 18.86 -22.36
N PRO A 151 3.11 17.77 -23.15
CA PRO A 151 2.92 16.44 -22.62
C PRO A 151 4.14 15.96 -21.84
N PHE A 152 3.94 15.13 -20.86
CA PHE A 152 5.03 14.50 -20.11
C PHE A 152 5.69 13.36 -20.89
N LYS A 153 6.95 13.09 -20.54
CA LYS A 153 7.69 11.93 -21.00
C LYS A 153 8.65 11.46 -19.92
N TYR A 154 8.41 10.26 -19.41
CA TYR A 154 9.24 9.64 -18.36
C TYR A 154 9.92 8.38 -18.86
N LYS A 155 11.17 8.18 -18.42
CA LYS A 155 11.91 6.93 -18.52
C LYS A 155 12.37 6.54 -17.13
N PHE A 156 12.11 5.30 -16.72
CA PHE A 156 12.40 4.84 -15.37
C PHE A 156 13.88 4.54 -15.14
N ASP A 157 14.63 4.25 -16.18
CA ASP A 157 16.03 3.85 -16.15
C ASP A 157 17.01 5.04 -15.90
N ASN A 158 16.57 6.28 -16.10
CA ASN A 158 17.40 7.48 -15.91
C ASN A 158 17.86 7.69 -14.47
N GLU A 159 17.22 7.06 -13.47
CA GLU A 159 17.55 7.18 -12.05
C GLU A 159 17.86 5.81 -11.44
N ARG A 160 19.13 5.42 -11.51
CA ARG A 160 19.59 4.10 -11.08
C ARG A 160 19.18 3.71 -9.65
N GLN A 161 19.13 4.66 -8.71
CA GLN A 161 18.83 4.38 -7.30
C GLN A 161 17.34 4.26 -6.96
N ASN A 162 16.43 4.82 -7.79
CA ASN A 162 15.00 4.89 -7.48
C ASN A 162 14.12 4.35 -8.62
N LYS A 163 14.69 3.66 -9.61
CA LYS A 163 13.97 3.24 -10.81
C LYS A 163 12.74 2.38 -10.49
N PHE A 164 12.88 1.40 -9.62
CA PHE A 164 11.77 0.50 -9.25
C PHE A 164 10.75 1.19 -8.37
N ARG A 165 11.18 2.01 -7.40
CA ARG A 165 10.25 2.78 -6.57
C ARG A 165 9.36 3.71 -7.41
N ARG A 166 9.94 4.37 -8.41
CA ARG A 166 9.17 5.20 -9.37
C ARG A 166 8.27 4.38 -10.27
N PHE A 167 8.75 3.21 -10.69
CA PHE A 167 7.96 2.29 -11.50
C PHE A 167 6.73 1.80 -10.72
N ILE A 168 6.90 1.39 -9.47
CA ILE A 168 5.81 0.95 -8.58
C ILE A 168 4.77 2.06 -8.35
N ALA A 169 5.21 3.34 -8.29
CA ALA A 169 4.33 4.50 -8.21
C ALA A 169 3.92 5.03 -9.60
N SER A 170 3.69 4.16 -10.56
CA SER A 170 3.25 4.47 -11.91
C SER A 170 2.20 3.46 -12.41
N PRO A 171 1.40 3.78 -13.44
CA PRO A 171 0.39 2.84 -13.95
C PRO A 171 0.97 1.53 -14.53
N PHE A 172 2.24 1.49 -14.90
CA PHE A 172 2.87 0.31 -15.48
C PHE A 172 3.05 -0.84 -14.49
N VAL A 173 3.00 -0.57 -13.18
CA VAL A 173 2.99 -1.63 -12.18
C VAL A 173 1.74 -2.51 -12.28
N ASN A 174 0.65 -1.97 -12.82
CA ASN A 174 -0.59 -2.71 -13.00
C ASN A 174 -0.44 -3.82 -14.05
N ASP A 175 0.39 -3.59 -15.07
CA ASP A 175 0.73 -4.62 -16.06
C ASP A 175 1.57 -5.74 -15.42
N GLU A 176 2.46 -5.40 -14.47
CA GLU A 176 3.21 -6.42 -13.71
C GLU A 176 2.30 -7.27 -12.83
N VAL A 177 1.29 -6.66 -12.20
CA VAL A 177 0.27 -7.39 -11.43
C VAL A 177 -0.48 -8.37 -12.33
N ASN A 178 -0.87 -7.94 -13.53
CA ASN A 178 -1.52 -8.81 -14.51
C ASN A 178 -0.61 -9.96 -14.96
N LEU A 179 0.64 -9.69 -15.30
CA LEU A 179 1.59 -10.71 -15.74
C LEU A 179 1.82 -11.80 -14.68
N LEU A 180 2.00 -11.41 -13.41
CA LEU A 180 2.13 -12.41 -12.35
C LEU A 180 0.82 -13.15 -12.09
N THR A 181 -0.32 -12.48 -12.27
CA THR A 181 -1.65 -13.12 -12.19
C THR A 181 -1.82 -14.18 -13.27
N GLU A 182 -1.39 -13.91 -14.49
CA GLU A 182 -1.44 -14.88 -15.59
C GLU A 182 -0.59 -16.13 -15.29
N GLU A 183 0.62 -15.94 -14.76
CA GLU A 183 1.47 -17.06 -14.29
C GLU A 183 0.80 -17.86 -13.17
N LEU A 184 0.17 -17.17 -12.18
CA LEU A 184 -0.58 -17.83 -11.13
C LEU A 184 -1.71 -18.69 -11.69
N LEU A 185 -2.52 -18.16 -12.60
CA LEU A 185 -3.64 -18.86 -13.22
C LEU A 185 -3.17 -20.08 -14.04
N ASP A 186 -2.01 -20.01 -14.67
CA ASP A 186 -1.44 -21.10 -15.46
C ASP A 186 -0.83 -22.20 -14.59
N LYS A 187 -0.12 -21.82 -13.54
CA LYS A 187 0.72 -22.73 -12.76
C LYS A 187 0.07 -23.24 -11.47
N SER A 188 -1.04 -22.64 -11.03
CA SER A 188 -1.80 -23.11 -9.88
C SER A 188 -3.11 -23.80 -10.28
N THR A 189 -3.83 -24.27 -9.30
CA THR A 189 -5.16 -24.88 -9.47
C THR A 189 -6.30 -23.91 -9.11
N ILE A 190 -6.00 -22.63 -8.88
CA ILE A 190 -7.01 -21.62 -8.56
C ILE A 190 -8.08 -21.55 -9.65
N GLY A 191 -9.36 -21.57 -9.24
CA GLY A 191 -10.50 -21.49 -10.14
C GLY A 191 -10.72 -22.75 -11.02
N LYS A 192 -10.08 -23.90 -10.71
CA LYS A 192 -10.16 -25.12 -11.53
C LYS A 192 -11.01 -26.23 -10.92
N ASP A 193 -11.63 -26.00 -9.77
CA ASP A 193 -12.55 -26.95 -9.13
C ASP A 193 -13.84 -26.24 -8.70
N GLU A 194 -14.71 -26.93 -7.95
CA GLU A 194 -15.99 -26.39 -7.45
C GLU A 194 -15.87 -25.66 -6.11
N VAL A 195 -14.69 -25.66 -5.48
CA VAL A 195 -14.47 -24.98 -4.21
C VAL A 195 -14.20 -23.49 -4.49
N PRO A 196 -14.87 -22.57 -3.80
CA PRO A 196 -14.60 -21.15 -3.99
C PRO A 196 -13.18 -20.78 -3.60
N ASP A 197 -12.49 -20.13 -4.50
CA ASP A 197 -11.17 -19.55 -4.31
C ASP A 197 -11.25 -18.02 -4.22
N MET A 198 -10.19 -17.39 -3.73
CA MET A 198 -10.08 -15.93 -3.67
C MET A 198 -8.75 -15.46 -4.26
N LEU A 199 -8.83 -14.55 -5.22
CA LEU A 199 -7.69 -13.83 -5.74
C LEU A 199 -7.88 -12.34 -5.48
N SER A 200 -6.99 -11.76 -4.68
CA SER A 200 -6.97 -10.35 -4.38
C SER A 200 -5.87 -9.67 -5.19
N LEU A 201 -6.26 -8.70 -6.01
CA LEU A 201 -5.33 -7.91 -6.80
C LEU A 201 -5.40 -6.45 -6.37
N MET A 202 -4.26 -5.81 -6.20
CA MET A 202 -4.18 -4.38 -5.97
C MET A 202 -3.52 -3.70 -7.17
N TYR A 203 -4.19 -2.68 -7.70
CA TYR A 203 -3.68 -1.82 -8.75
C TYR A 203 -3.31 -0.45 -8.20
N TYR A 204 -2.29 0.17 -8.78
CA TYR A 204 -1.90 1.52 -8.45
C TYR A 204 -2.71 2.53 -9.26
N ALA A 205 -3.36 3.46 -8.57
CA ALA A 205 -4.15 4.53 -9.15
C ALA A 205 -3.87 5.88 -8.47
N GLY A 206 -2.67 6.02 -7.88
CA GLY A 206 -2.24 7.21 -7.15
C GLY A 206 -1.43 8.21 -7.97
N ASN A 207 -0.97 9.24 -7.28
CA ASN A 207 -0.14 10.30 -7.86
C ASN A 207 1.26 9.77 -8.18
N TYR A 208 1.74 10.01 -9.40
CA TYR A 208 3.06 9.58 -9.84
C TYR A 208 4.17 10.11 -8.93
N ALA A 209 5.00 9.20 -8.46
CA ALA A 209 6.16 9.49 -7.61
C ALA A 209 5.82 10.35 -6.38
N HIS A 210 4.62 10.21 -5.83
CA HIS A 210 4.10 10.98 -4.69
C HIS A 210 4.14 12.51 -4.87
N LYS A 211 4.06 12.96 -6.14
CA LYS A 211 3.90 14.38 -6.46
C LYS A 211 2.51 14.87 -6.08
N THR A 212 2.37 16.18 -6.01
CA THR A 212 1.06 16.80 -5.77
C THR A 212 0.10 16.55 -6.92
N SER A 213 -1.21 16.61 -6.68
CA SER A 213 -2.23 16.41 -7.70
C SER A 213 -2.13 17.45 -8.82
N GLN A 214 -1.71 18.68 -8.52
CA GLN A 214 -1.47 19.72 -9.53
C GLN A 214 -0.24 19.43 -10.38
N GLU A 215 0.87 18.99 -9.77
CA GLU A 215 2.09 18.67 -10.49
C GLU A 215 1.95 17.48 -11.44
N CYS A 216 1.07 16.53 -11.11
CA CYS A 216 0.86 15.31 -11.90
C CYS A 216 -0.58 15.17 -12.44
N ALA A 217 -1.29 16.28 -12.67
CA ALA A 217 -2.70 16.26 -13.09
C ALA A 217 -2.93 15.47 -14.39
N MET A 218 -2.03 15.58 -15.38
CA MET A 218 -2.11 14.79 -16.61
C MET A 218 -1.75 13.32 -16.37
N GLU A 219 -0.69 13.08 -15.61
CA GLU A 219 -0.22 11.74 -15.25
C GLU A 219 -1.28 10.96 -14.47
N LEU A 220 -1.99 11.64 -13.57
CA LEU A 220 -3.07 11.01 -12.80
C LEU A 220 -4.22 10.57 -13.71
N GLN A 221 -4.66 11.45 -14.62
CA GLN A 221 -5.70 11.08 -15.59
C GLN A 221 -5.24 9.95 -16.53
N ASP A 222 -4.00 9.99 -17.01
CA ASP A 222 -3.42 8.93 -17.82
C ASP A 222 -3.31 7.60 -17.06
N THR A 223 -3.05 7.66 -15.76
CA THR A 223 -3.04 6.49 -14.88
C THR A 223 -4.40 5.79 -14.85
N TYR A 224 -5.50 6.56 -14.78
CA TYR A 224 -6.86 5.97 -14.83
C TYR A 224 -7.21 5.39 -16.20
N VAL A 225 -6.78 6.03 -17.29
CA VAL A 225 -6.96 5.47 -18.66
C VAL A 225 -6.24 4.13 -18.80
N ARG A 226 -5.00 4.05 -18.29
CA ARG A 226 -4.23 2.80 -18.32
C ARG A 226 -4.77 1.75 -17.36
N LEU A 227 -5.27 2.16 -16.21
CA LEU A 227 -5.92 1.25 -15.26
C LEU A 227 -7.15 0.57 -15.89
N ASP A 228 -7.98 1.32 -16.61
CA ASP A 228 -9.10 0.76 -17.37
C ASP A 228 -8.65 -0.31 -18.38
N GLN A 229 -7.57 -0.02 -19.12
CA GLN A 229 -6.98 -0.98 -20.05
C GLN A 229 -6.42 -2.23 -19.35
N SER A 230 -5.74 -2.06 -18.21
CA SER A 230 -5.21 -3.18 -17.42
C SER A 230 -6.33 -4.06 -16.86
N ILE A 231 -7.44 -3.46 -16.40
CA ILE A 231 -8.63 -4.21 -15.93
C ILE A 231 -9.31 -4.92 -17.09
N ALA A 232 -9.45 -4.27 -18.25
CA ALA A 232 -10.03 -4.90 -19.43
C ALA A 232 -9.21 -6.14 -19.85
N HIS A 233 -7.88 -6.02 -19.88
CA HIS A 233 -7.00 -7.15 -20.15
C HIS A 233 -7.16 -8.29 -19.12
N LEU A 234 -7.21 -7.96 -17.83
CA LEU A 234 -7.47 -8.95 -16.78
C LEU A 234 -8.77 -9.72 -17.04
N LEU A 235 -9.87 -9.01 -17.34
CA LEU A 235 -11.15 -9.65 -17.61
C LEU A 235 -11.11 -10.57 -18.81
N GLU A 236 -10.41 -10.19 -19.88
CA GLU A 236 -10.20 -11.07 -21.05
C GLU A 236 -9.42 -12.35 -20.70
N VAL A 237 -8.39 -12.23 -19.87
CA VAL A 237 -7.60 -13.37 -19.38
C VAL A 237 -8.44 -14.30 -18.52
N LEU A 238 -9.20 -13.74 -17.59
CA LEU A 238 -10.08 -14.48 -16.68
C LEU A 238 -11.19 -15.20 -17.45
N ASP A 239 -11.78 -14.55 -18.46
CA ASP A 239 -12.81 -15.16 -19.29
C ASP A 239 -12.27 -16.39 -20.07
N LYS A 240 -11.07 -16.25 -20.63
CA LYS A 240 -10.43 -17.36 -21.37
C LYS A 240 -10.04 -18.54 -20.47
N LYS A 241 -9.62 -18.29 -19.23
CA LYS A 241 -9.05 -19.32 -18.35
C LYS A 241 -10.08 -19.97 -17.42
N ILE A 242 -11.07 -19.21 -16.96
CA ILE A 242 -12.05 -19.64 -15.95
C ILE A 242 -13.47 -19.48 -16.47
N GLY A 243 -13.73 -18.44 -17.26
CA GLY A 243 -15.06 -18.01 -17.70
C GLY A 243 -15.69 -17.03 -16.67
N LEU A 244 -16.05 -15.83 -17.13
CA LEU A 244 -16.58 -14.76 -16.25
C LEU A 244 -17.86 -15.16 -15.52
N GLN A 245 -18.65 -16.11 -16.06
CA GLN A 245 -19.85 -16.64 -15.40
C GLN A 245 -19.54 -17.40 -14.10
N ASN A 246 -18.29 -17.80 -13.88
CA ASN A 246 -17.83 -18.51 -12.69
C ASN A 246 -17.14 -17.59 -11.68
N ILE A 247 -17.10 -16.27 -11.94
CA ILE A 247 -16.36 -15.31 -11.16
C ILE A 247 -17.31 -14.27 -10.54
N LEU A 248 -17.19 -14.06 -9.24
CA LEU A 248 -17.70 -12.88 -8.58
C LEU A 248 -16.60 -11.80 -8.58
N PHE A 249 -16.77 -10.77 -9.38
CA PHE A 249 -15.84 -9.67 -9.49
C PHE A 249 -16.27 -8.51 -8.57
N CYS A 250 -15.36 -8.13 -7.65
CA CYS A 250 -15.57 -7.01 -6.74
C CYS A 250 -14.46 -5.99 -6.91
N ILE A 251 -14.79 -4.72 -7.06
CA ILE A 251 -13.82 -3.61 -7.13
C ILE A 251 -14.13 -2.59 -6.04
N THR A 252 -13.08 -2.11 -5.37
CA THR A 252 -13.19 -1.06 -4.35
C THR A 252 -11.92 -0.21 -4.35
N SER A 253 -11.99 0.97 -3.74
CA SER A 253 -10.84 1.87 -3.55
C SER A 253 -10.32 1.78 -2.12
N THR A 254 -8.99 1.90 -1.95
CA THR A 254 -8.36 1.99 -0.62
C THR A 254 -8.35 3.41 -0.06
N GLY A 255 -8.81 4.38 -0.83
CA GLY A 255 -8.84 5.80 -0.45
C GLY A 255 -9.22 6.69 -1.63
N TYR A 256 -8.92 7.95 -1.50
CA TYR A 256 -9.12 8.98 -2.52
C TYR A 256 -7.89 9.90 -2.53
N VAL A 257 -7.75 10.68 -3.60
CA VAL A 257 -6.71 11.69 -3.70
C VAL A 257 -7.15 12.91 -2.91
N ASP A 258 -6.34 13.34 -1.95
CA ASP A 258 -6.60 14.55 -1.18
C ASP A 258 -6.41 15.78 -2.08
N THR A 259 -7.33 16.75 -1.92
CA THR A 259 -7.20 18.06 -2.53
C THR A 259 -6.19 18.90 -1.74
N GLU A 260 -5.41 19.70 -2.44
CA GLU A 260 -4.40 20.53 -1.81
C GLU A 260 -5.02 21.81 -1.19
N ALA A 261 -4.37 22.35 -0.14
CA ALA A 261 -4.82 23.58 0.52
C ALA A 261 -4.90 24.77 -0.44
N ALA A 262 -4.06 24.83 -1.47
CA ALA A 262 -4.11 25.84 -2.53
C ALA A 262 -5.41 25.79 -3.33
N ASP A 263 -5.92 24.60 -3.63
CA ASP A 263 -7.19 24.41 -4.34
C ASP A 263 -8.37 24.87 -3.48
N HIS A 264 -8.32 24.60 -2.18
CA HIS A 264 -9.33 25.10 -1.23
C HIS A 264 -9.45 26.62 -1.27
N GLY A 265 -8.32 27.34 -1.37
CA GLY A 265 -8.29 28.79 -1.49
C GLY A 265 -8.99 29.34 -2.73
N LEU A 266 -8.83 28.66 -3.89
CA LEU A 266 -9.51 29.01 -5.16
C LEU A 266 -11.04 28.95 -5.02
N TYR A 267 -11.53 27.97 -4.29
CA TYR A 267 -12.98 27.76 -4.09
C TYR A 267 -13.51 28.37 -2.80
N ARG A 268 -12.70 29.15 -2.06
CA ARG A 268 -13.03 29.73 -0.75
C ARG A 268 -13.49 28.71 0.30
N ILE A 269 -12.95 27.49 0.20
CA ILE A 269 -13.17 26.45 1.18
C ILE A 269 -12.21 26.70 2.36
N PRO A 270 -12.70 26.78 3.60
CA PRO A 270 -11.81 26.90 4.74
C PRO A 270 -10.85 25.72 4.82
N GLY A 271 -9.57 25.99 4.83
CA GLY A 271 -8.53 24.98 4.87
C GLY A 271 -7.23 25.56 5.42
N GLY A 272 -6.27 24.70 5.71
CA GLY A 272 -4.96 25.10 6.20
C GLY A 272 -4.01 23.92 6.23
N GLU A 273 -2.73 24.21 6.36
CA GLU A 273 -1.70 23.19 6.51
C GLU A 273 -1.49 22.85 7.98
N PHE A 274 -1.55 21.57 8.30
CA PHE A 274 -1.22 21.04 9.61
C PHE A 274 0.27 20.65 9.66
N HIS A 275 1.01 21.31 10.53
CA HIS A 275 2.43 21.03 10.73
C HIS A 275 2.66 20.25 12.02
N LEU A 276 2.83 18.93 11.93
CA LEU A 276 2.99 18.04 13.08
C LEU A 276 4.16 18.45 14.01
N ASN A 277 5.29 18.86 13.44
CA ASN A 277 6.45 19.35 14.20
C ASN A 277 6.14 20.57 15.07
N ARG A 278 5.37 21.52 14.54
CA ARG A 278 4.94 22.71 15.31
C ARG A 278 3.94 22.32 16.40
N CYS A 279 3.00 21.43 16.08
CA CYS A 279 2.03 20.90 17.03
C CYS A 279 2.74 20.18 18.19
N ALA A 280 3.68 19.29 17.89
CA ALA A 280 4.48 18.57 18.89
C ALA A 280 5.28 19.52 19.79
N ALA A 281 5.89 20.56 19.23
CA ALA A 281 6.63 21.56 20.00
C ALA A 281 5.71 22.38 20.93
N LEU A 282 4.55 22.83 20.42
CA LEU A 282 3.57 23.58 21.20
C LEU A 282 2.97 22.72 22.31
N LEU A 283 2.65 21.46 22.03
CA LEU A 283 2.17 20.51 23.03
C LEU A 283 3.21 20.31 24.12
N ASN A 284 4.48 20.12 23.78
CA ASN A 284 5.53 19.98 24.77
C ASN A 284 5.65 21.23 25.66
N MET A 285 5.57 22.43 25.09
CA MET A 285 5.59 23.69 25.85
C MET A 285 4.38 23.79 26.78
N PHE A 286 3.19 23.45 26.33
CA PHE A 286 1.97 23.45 27.11
C PHE A 286 2.06 22.50 28.32
N LEU A 287 2.53 21.27 28.07
CA LEU A 287 2.71 20.25 29.12
C LEU A 287 3.80 20.66 30.13
N MET A 288 4.88 21.30 29.66
CA MET A 288 5.90 21.87 30.57
C MET A 288 5.33 23.00 31.44
N ALA A 289 4.51 23.86 30.89
CA ALA A 289 3.86 24.93 31.66
C ALA A 289 2.88 24.39 32.71
N THR A 290 2.23 23.28 32.42
CA THR A 290 1.21 22.67 33.28
C THR A 290 1.83 21.76 34.35
N TYR A 291 2.83 20.93 33.99
CA TYR A 291 3.37 19.88 34.86
C TYR A 291 4.84 20.08 35.25
N GLY A 292 5.43 21.24 34.87
CA GLY A 292 6.82 21.59 35.17
C GLY A 292 7.80 21.05 34.13
N GLU A 293 9.08 21.41 34.30
CA GLU A 293 10.15 21.10 33.34
C GLU A 293 10.25 19.62 32.95
N GLY A 294 10.47 19.36 31.65
CA GLY A 294 10.72 18.03 31.09
C GLY A 294 10.29 17.95 29.65
N GLN A 295 10.80 16.95 28.95
CA GLN A 295 10.42 16.67 27.57
C GLN A 295 9.28 15.63 27.55
N PHE A 296 8.04 16.12 27.50
CA PHE A 296 6.84 15.28 27.51
C PHE A 296 6.53 14.65 26.15
N VAL A 297 6.91 15.34 25.06
CA VAL A 297 6.82 14.79 23.69
C VAL A 297 8.17 14.19 23.35
N GLU A 298 8.23 12.87 23.16
CA GLU A 298 9.46 12.13 22.89
C GLU A 298 9.77 12.06 21.39
N ALA A 299 8.73 11.85 20.56
CA ALA A 299 8.84 11.78 19.12
C ALA A 299 7.51 12.13 18.43
N TYR A 300 7.57 12.29 17.12
CA TYR A 300 6.38 12.40 16.26
C TYR A 300 6.67 11.80 14.89
N GLN A 301 5.68 11.10 14.33
CA GLN A 301 5.74 10.48 13.00
C GLN A 301 4.32 10.25 12.45
N ASP A 302 4.11 10.45 11.15
CA ASP A 302 2.89 10.08 10.44
C ASP A 302 1.58 10.48 11.14
N GLN A 303 1.48 11.76 11.52
CA GLN A 303 0.35 12.34 12.25
C GLN A 303 0.16 11.81 13.69
N GLN A 304 1.16 11.14 14.23
CA GLN A 304 1.17 10.64 15.61
C GLN A 304 2.20 11.39 16.45
N ILE A 305 1.83 11.70 17.69
CA ILE A 305 2.72 12.28 18.69
C ILE A 305 2.91 11.26 19.81
N TYR A 306 4.16 10.97 20.13
CA TYR A 306 4.56 10.00 21.15
C TYR A 306 4.96 10.70 22.42
N LEU A 307 4.22 10.41 23.52
CA LEU A 307 4.49 10.96 24.83
C LEU A 307 5.58 10.19 25.54
N ASN A 308 6.38 10.89 26.35
CA ASN A 308 7.43 10.29 27.16
C ASN A 308 6.86 9.62 28.41
N HIS A 309 6.51 8.35 28.29
CA HIS A 309 5.92 7.55 29.37
C HIS A 309 6.82 7.50 30.60
N LYS A 310 8.15 7.39 30.42
CA LYS A 310 9.13 7.35 31.53
C LYS A 310 9.12 8.63 32.37
N LEU A 311 9.01 9.78 31.70
CA LEU A 311 8.91 11.08 32.40
C LEU A 311 7.57 11.23 33.13
N ILE A 312 6.46 10.85 32.48
CA ILE A 312 5.11 10.91 33.01
C ILE A 312 5.04 10.04 34.28
N GLU A 313 5.52 8.80 34.21
CA GLU A 313 5.58 7.88 35.34
C GLU A 313 6.47 8.39 36.48
N LYS A 314 7.68 8.89 36.13
CA LYS A 314 8.59 9.51 37.12
C LYS A 314 7.97 10.70 37.86
N LYS A 315 7.13 11.47 37.17
CA LYS A 315 6.40 12.61 37.75
C LYS A 315 5.11 12.20 38.48
N GLN A 316 4.76 10.92 38.47
CA GLN A 316 3.51 10.36 39.03
C GLN A 316 2.25 11.03 38.44
N LEU A 317 2.25 11.32 37.16
CA LEU A 317 1.15 11.91 36.42
C LEU A 317 0.29 10.83 35.76
N ASP A 318 -1.00 11.11 35.60
CA ASP A 318 -1.92 10.24 34.89
C ASP A 318 -1.75 10.42 33.37
N LEU A 319 -1.42 9.32 32.68
CA LEU A 319 -1.25 9.31 31.22
C LEU A 319 -2.55 9.67 30.49
N ALA A 320 -3.68 9.15 30.95
CA ALA A 320 -4.99 9.41 30.33
C ALA A 320 -5.36 10.90 30.43
N GLU A 321 -5.11 11.54 31.59
CA GLU A 321 -5.34 12.98 31.76
C GLU A 321 -4.46 13.80 30.79
N ILE A 322 -3.20 13.39 30.61
CA ILE A 322 -2.30 14.09 29.66
C ILE A 322 -2.75 13.89 28.23
N GLN A 323 -3.21 12.68 27.85
CA GLN A 323 -3.73 12.40 26.53
C GLN A 323 -4.99 13.22 26.21
N ASP A 324 -5.92 13.32 27.17
CA ASP A 324 -7.12 14.16 27.03
C ASP A 324 -6.79 15.64 26.87
N LYS A 325 -5.73 16.13 27.55
CA LYS A 325 -5.27 17.51 27.39
C LYS A 325 -4.48 17.75 26.10
N ALA A 326 -3.92 16.71 25.53
CA ALA A 326 -3.16 16.77 24.28
C ALA A 326 -4.06 16.75 23.04
N ALA A 327 -5.26 16.18 23.15
CA ALA A 327 -6.27 16.14 22.10
C ALA A 327 -7.03 17.46 22.00
#